data_fea43bf07cc8df3032caeb1ba463786b
#
_entry.id   fea43bf07cc8df3032caeb1ba463786b
#
_cell.length_a   1.000
_cell.length_b   1.000
_cell.length_c   1.000
_cell.angle_alpha   90.00
_cell.angle_beta   90.00
_cell.angle_gamma   90.00
#
_symmetry.space_group_name_H-M   'P 1'
#
loop_
_entity.id
_entity.type
_entity.pdbx_description
1 polymer ?
#
loop_
_entity_poly.entity_id
_entity_poly.type
_entity_poly.pdbx_seq_one_letter_code
_entity_poly.pdbx_strand_id
1 'polypeptide(L)'
;QLEMLDAAIAVKPDAIGYAALGTTQAVPKLKAANEAGIPVYMFDTAASCPGKLGVASDCALGVAYTNSTAAGALAADKMSALLKGKGKVLVVGHSQTNQTGIDRANGFINQIKKKHKGIKLLTTQYAEGGDALKAQEIVSAALVANKDLKGIYGTNEGVSIGAGQAFKAAKLKNGAVKLIGFDSGKQQIANIKSGLQTGAITQSPMGIGAKTVEALVNYVRNKTVPKNLIDTGFYYYDKSNIADPKIAGNLYE
;
A
#
# COMPACT_ATOMS: atom_id res chain seq x y z
N GLN A 1 -1.68 -17.81 5.90
CA GLN A 1 -2.71 -17.39 4.95
C GLN A 1 -3.16 -18.53 4.03
N LEU A 2 -2.25 -19.35 3.49
CA LEU A 2 -2.60 -20.45 2.57
C LEU A 2 -3.44 -21.54 3.24
N GLU A 3 -3.15 -21.90 4.47
CA GLU A 3 -3.95 -22.84 5.25
C GLU A 3 -5.37 -22.32 5.52
N MET A 4 -5.50 -21.01 5.79
CA MET A 4 -6.81 -20.36 5.94
C MET A 4 -7.62 -20.39 4.63
N LEU A 5 -6.95 -20.25 3.50
CA LEU A 5 -7.61 -20.36 2.20
C LEU A 5 -8.10 -21.80 1.94
N ASP A 6 -7.28 -22.81 2.28
CA ASP A 6 -7.71 -24.22 2.21
C ASP A 6 -8.93 -24.49 3.08
N ALA A 7 -8.92 -24.00 4.32
CA ALA A 7 -10.06 -24.14 5.23
C ALA A 7 -11.32 -23.43 4.70
N ALA A 8 -11.16 -22.25 4.08
CA ALA A 8 -12.27 -21.54 3.46
C ALA A 8 -12.83 -22.28 2.25
N ILE A 9 -12.00 -22.90 1.41
CA ILE A 9 -12.45 -23.73 0.27
C ILE A 9 -13.18 -24.98 0.76
N ALA A 10 -12.68 -25.62 1.82
CA ALA A 10 -13.22 -26.87 2.35
C ALA A 10 -14.69 -26.74 2.82
N VAL A 11 -15.10 -25.57 3.32
CA VAL A 11 -16.49 -25.32 3.75
C VAL A 11 -17.43 -24.98 2.60
N LYS A 12 -16.95 -24.93 1.37
CA LYS A 12 -17.70 -24.69 0.14
C LYS A 12 -18.62 -23.45 0.20
N PRO A 13 -18.08 -22.25 0.44
CA PRO A 13 -18.87 -21.04 0.48
C PRO A 13 -19.39 -20.68 -0.92
N ASP A 14 -20.41 -19.81 -0.99
CA ASP A 14 -20.93 -19.30 -2.27
C ASP A 14 -19.88 -18.46 -3.04
N ALA A 15 -18.95 -17.85 -2.37
CA ALA A 15 -17.87 -17.05 -2.96
C ALA A 15 -16.75 -16.78 -1.95
N ILE A 16 -15.55 -16.41 -2.44
CA ILE A 16 -14.40 -16.03 -1.62
C ILE A 16 -13.89 -14.65 -2.03
N GLY A 17 -13.76 -13.73 -1.04
CA GLY A 17 -12.96 -12.53 -1.14
C GLY A 17 -11.53 -12.83 -0.68
N TYR A 18 -10.49 -12.48 -1.45
CA TYR A 18 -9.11 -12.82 -1.11
C TYR A 18 -8.12 -11.66 -1.37
N ALA A 19 -7.27 -11.37 -0.38
CA ALA A 19 -6.14 -10.45 -0.52
C ALA A 19 -4.83 -11.24 -0.49
N ALA A 20 -4.06 -11.24 -1.57
CA ALA A 20 -2.86 -12.06 -1.70
C ALA A 20 -1.66 -11.39 -1.03
N LEU A 21 -1.06 -12.00 0.01
CA LEU A 21 0.19 -11.51 0.61
C LEU A 21 1.40 -11.73 -0.30
N GLY A 22 1.39 -12.76 -1.13
CA GLY A 22 2.40 -13.02 -2.14
C GLY A 22 1.79 -13.19 -3.52
N THR A 23 2.53 -12.84 -4.55
CA THR A 23 2.02 -12.78 -5.92
C THR A 23 1.69 -14.14 -6.54
N THR A 24 2.32 -15.24 -6.12
CA THR A 24 2.24 -16.54 -6.81
C THR A 24 1.78 -17.71 -5.94
N GLN A 25 2.03 -17.69 -4.64
CA GLN A 25 1.85 -18.85 -3.77
C GLN A 25 0.39 -19.31 -3.66
N ALA A 26 -0.57 -18.38 -3.74
CA ALA A 26 -1.99 -18.70 -3.66
C ALA A 26 -2.61 -19.17 -4.98
N VAL A 27 -1.93 -18.97 -6.10
CA VAL A 27 -2.49 -19.26 -7.45
C VAL A 27 -3.04 -20.68 -7.60
N PRO A 28 -2.31 -21.76 -7.21
CA PRO A 28 -2.86 -23.13 -7.32
C PRO A 28 -4.15 -23.33 -6.53
N LYS A 29 -4.25 -22.74 -5.33
CA LYS A 29 -5.43 -22.85 -4.46
C LYS A 29 -6.61 -22.03 -4.98
N LEU A 30 -6.36 -20.86 -5.53
CA LEU A 30 -7.38 -20.02 -6.17
C LEU A 30 -7.96 -20.70 -7.42
N LYS A 31 -7.11 -21.40 -8.20
CA LYS A 31 -7.59 -22.26 -9.30
C LYS A 31 -8.47 -23.40 -8.80
N ALA A 32 -8.02 -24.12 -7.77
CA ALA A 32 -8.80 -25.21 -7.18
C ALA A 32 -10.15 -24.71 -6.65
N ALA A 33 -10.23 -23.52 -6.06
CA ALA A 33 -11.49 -22.91 -5.66
C ALA A 33 -12.42 -22.68 -6.87
N ASN A 34 -11.88 -22.12 -7.94
CA ASN A 34 -12.65 -21.86 -9.17
C ASN A 34 -13.12 -23.15 -9.83
N GLU A 35 -12.28 -24.19 -9.92
CA GLU A 35 -12.61 -25.53 -10.41
C GLU A 35 -13.71 -26.21 -9.57
N ALA A 36 -13.73 -25.93 -8.26
CA ALA A 36 -14.78 -26.38 -7.34
C ALA A 36 -16.08 -25.56 -7.46
N GLY A 37 -16.15 -24.61 -8.40
CA GLY A 37 -17.32 -23.74 -8.61
C GLY A 37 -17.45 -22.60 -7.60
N ILE A 38 -16.40 -22.31 -6.82
CA ILE A 38 -16.36 -21.21 -5.85
C ILE A 38 -15.71 -19.99 -6.49
N PRO A 39 -16.50 -18.96 -6.86
CA PRO A 39 -15.95 -17.75 -7.47
C PRO A 39 -15.09 -16.98 -6.48
N VAL A 40 -13.95 -16.47 -6.97
CA VAL A 40 -13.03 -15.64 -6.19
C VAL A 40 -13.00 -14.22 -6.78
N TYR A 41 -13.08 -13.22 -5.91
CA TYR A 41 -12.78 -11.83 -6.27
C TYR A 41 -11.72 -11.30 -5.31
N MET A 42 -10.63 -10.77 -5.86
CA MET A 42 -9.54 -10.26 -5.03
C MET A 42 -9.83 -8.84 -4.53
N PHE A 43 -9.21 -8.47 -3.43
CA PHE A 43 -9.28 -7.13 -2.90
C PHE A 43 -7.91 -6.65 -2.40
N ASP A 44 -7.70 -5.34 -2.40
CA ASP A 44 -6.47 -4.65 -2.00
C ASP A 44 -5.25 -5.09 -2.81
N THR A 45 -4.80 -6.31 -2.69
CA THR A 45 -3.65 -6.87 -3.40
C THR A 45 -4.02 -8.16 -4.12
N ALA A 46 -3.52 -8.33 -5.35
CA ALA A 46 -3.85 -9.45 -6.20
C ALA A 46 -2.71 -10.47 -6.31
N ALA A 47 -3.07 -11.75 -6.45
CA ALA A 47 -2.16 -12.77 -6.95
C ALA A 47 -1.93 -12.59 -8.46
N SER A 48 -0.75 -12.97 -8.94
CA SER A 48 -0.42 -13.01 -10.38
C SER A 48 -1.04 -14.25 -11.02
N CYS A 49 -2.36 -14.23 -11.20
CA CYS A 49 -3.06 -15.26 -11.96
C CYS A 49 -2.58 -15.29 -13.41
N PRO A 50 -2.49 -16.48 -14.05
CA PRO A 50 -2.20 -16.54 -15.48
C PRO A 50 -3.23 -15.73 -16.27
N GLY A 51 -2.75 -14.80 -17.09
CA GLY A 51 -3.54 -13.80 -17.76
C GLY A 51 -3.16 -12.39 -17.29
N LYS A 52 -3.65 -11.36 -17.97
CA LYS A 52 -3.44 -9.98 -17.53
C LYS A 52 -4.29 -9.73 -16.28
N LEU A 53 -3.73 -9.06 -15.27
CA LEU A 53 -4.51 -8.40 -14.22
C LEU A 53 -5.70 -7.69 -14.90
N GLY A 54 -6.90 -8.05 -14.51
CA GLY A 54 -8.10 -7.46 -15.08
C GLY A 54 -8.75 -8.22 -16.23
N VAL A 55 -8.33 -9.44 -16.53
CA VAL A 55 -9.10 -10.38 -17.36
C VAL A 55 -9.58 -11.49 -16.43
N ALA A 56 -10.86 -11.85 -16.50
CA ALA A 56 -11.39 -13.02 -15.82
C ALA A 56 -10.42 -14.18 -16.12
N SER A 57 -9.71 -14.63 -15.11
CA SER A 57 -8.73 -15.69 -15.22
C SER A 57 -9.29 -16.94 -14.58
N ASP A 58 -8.64 -18.06 -14.82
CA ASP A 58 -8.97 -19.33 -14.18
C ASP A 58 -8.78 -19.35 -12.66
N CYS A 59 -8.37 -18.22 -12.05
CA CYS A 59 -8.16 -18.13 -10.60
C CYS A 59 -8.90 -16.99 -9.88
N ALA A 60 -9.42 -15.99 -10.59
CA ALA A 60 -10.26 -14.95 -9.99
C ALA A 60 -11.04 -14.16 -11.04
N LEU A 61 -12.20 -13.65 -10.67
CA LEU A 61 -13.06 -12.81 -11.51
C LEU A 61 -12.50 -11.40 -11.70
N GLY A 62 -11.73 -10.91 -10.74
CA GLY A 62 -11.15 -9.56 -10.77
C GLY A 62 -10.65 -9.10 -9.42
N VAL A 63 -10.39 -7.80 -9.29
CA VAL A 63 -9.88 -7.17 -8.05
C VAL A 63 -10.43 -5.75 -7.86
N ALA A 64 -10.86 -5.44 -6.63
CA ALA A 64 -11.06 -4.08 -6.15
C ALA A 64 -9.78 -3.63 -5.41
N TYR A 65 -9.17 -2.55 -5.86
CA TYR A 65 -7.81 -2.20 -5.44
C TYR A 65 -7.58 -0.69 -5.44
N THR A 66 -6.43 -0.28 -4.92
CA THR A 66 -5.86 1.05 -5.09
C THR A 66 -4.80 1.00 -6.19
N ASN A 67 -4.82 1.94 -7.13
CA ASN A 67 -3.74 2.10 -8.10
C ASN A 67 -2.43 2.50 -7.40
N SER A 68 -1.74 1.52 -6.84
CA SER A 68 -0.55 1.67 -6.01
C SER A 68 0.61 2.36 -6.74
N THR A 69 0.74 2.14 -8.05
CA THR A 69 1.76 2.83 -8.86
C THR A 69 1.46 4.34 -8.96
N ALA A 70 0.21 4.71 -9.22
CA ALA A 70 -0.18 6.12 -9.27
C ALA A 70 -0.10 6.78 -7.88
N ALA A 71 -0.45 6.06 -6.82
CA ALA A 71 -0.35 6.51 -5.44
C ALA A 71 1.11 6.77 -5.03
N GLY A 72 2.03 5.87 -5.40
CA GLY A 72 3.47 6.07 -5.21
C GLY A 72 4.01 7.27 -5.98
N ALA A 73 3.52 7.48 -7.20
CA ALA A 73 3.88 8.66 -8.00
C ALA A 73 3.39 9.97 -7.36
N LEU A 74 2.17 9.99 -6.80
CA LEU A 74 1.66 11.13 -6.02
C LEU A 74 2.53 11.42 -4.80
N ALA A 75 2.95 10.37 -4.06
CA ALA A 75 3.86 10.53 -2.93
C ALA A 75 5.19 11.17 -3.33
N ALA A 76 5.73 10.81 -4.51
CA ALA A 76 6.93 11.41 -5.07
C ALA A 76 6.75 12.89 -5.41
N ASP A 77 5.64 13.27 -6.05
CA ASP A 77 5.32 14.66 -6.36
C ASP A 77 5.19 15.49 -5.06
N LYS A 78 4.53 14.96 -4.03
CA LYS A 78 4.42 15.60 -2.72
C LYS A 78 5.77 15.72 -2.01
N MET A 79 6.59 14.66 -2.02
CA MET A 79 7.94 14.70 -1.47
C MET A 79 8.79 15.76 -2.15
N SER A 80 8.77 15.83 -3.46
CA SER A 80 9.51 16.84 -4.22
C SER A 80 9.06 18.26 -3.88
N ALA A 81 7.76 18.51 -3.78
CA ALA A 81 7.21 19.81 -3.38
C ALA A 81 7.69 20.21 -1.97
N LEU A 82 7.60 19.30 -1.00
CA LEU A 82 8.07 19.52 0.38
C LEU A 82 9.57 19.82 0.48
N LEU A 83 10.37 19.25 -0.41
CA LEU A 83 11.82 19.43 -0.50
C LEU A 83 12.24 20.52 -1.48
N LYS A 84 11.29 21.24 -2.10
CA LYS A 84 11.57 22.26 -3.13
C LYS A 84 12.43 21.71 -4.27
N GLY A 85 12.19 20.47 -4.66
CA GLY A 85 12.84 19.79 -5.77
C GLY A 85 14.26 19.28 -5.51
N LYS A 86 14.82 19.36 -4.32
CA LYS A 86 16.22 18.99 -4.02
C LYS A 86 16.37 18.25 -2.70
N GLY A 87 17.24 17.24 -2.65
CA GLY A 87 17.59 16.53 -1.41
C GLY A 87 17.75 15.03 -1.60
N LYS A 88 18.29 14.37 -0.57
CA LYS A 88 18.39 12.91 -0.51
C LYS A 88 17.12 12.33 0.08
N VAL A 89 16.61 11.27 -0.54
CA VAL A 89 15.38 10.56 -0.11
C VAL A 89 15.65 9.06 -0.07
N LEU A 90 15.23 8.43 1.02
CA LEU A 90 15.21 6.98 1.18
C LEU A 90 13.80 6.46 0.95
N VAL A 91 13.67 5.41 0.15
CA VAL A 91 12.45 4.59 0.06
C VAL A 91 12.63 3.37 0.95
N VAL A 92 11.67 3.14 1.84
CA VAL A 92 11.60 1.92 2.65
C VAL A 92 10.34 1.15 2.24
N GLY A 93 10.55 0.04 1.53
CA GLY A 93 9.50 -0.86 1.07
C GLY A 93 9.04 -1.80 2.17
N HIS A 94 7.78 -2.20 2.15
CA HIS A 94 7.24 -3.17 3.10
C HIS A 94 7.31 -4.60 2.59
N SER A 95 7.58 -4.80 1.30
CA SER A 95 7.79 -6.14 0.72
C SER A 95 8.42 -6.05 -0.68
N GLN A 96 9.17 -7.09 -1.01
CA GLN A 96 9.71 -7.34 -2.36
C GLN A 96 8.84 -8.33 -3.15
N THR A 97 7.87 -8.97 -2.51
CA THR A 97 7.06 -10.05 -3.11
C THR A 97 5.55 -9.74 -3.10
N ASN A 98 5.12 -8.74 -2.34
CA ASN A 98 3.75 -8.25 -2.35
C ASN A 98 3.58 -7.20 -3.45
N GLN A 99 2.52 -7.32 -4.28
CA GLN A 99 2.33 -6.46 -5.44
C GLN A 99 2.17 -4.98 -5.05
N THR A 100 1.42 -4.67 -3.99
CA THR A 100 1.24 -3.28 -3.56
C THR A 100 2.56 -2.65 -3.09
N GLY A 101 3.43 -3.43 -2.42
CA GLY A 101 4.76 -2.98 -1.99
C GLY A 101 5.64 -2.63 -3.18
N ILE A 102 5.68 -3.51 -4.17
CA ILE A 102 6.42 -3.33 -5.42
C ILE A 102 5.92 -2.08 -6.16
N ASP A 103 4.61 -1.97 -6.36
CA ASP A 103 4.00 -0.90 -7.14
C ASP A 103 4.15 0.48 -6.48
N ARG A 104 3.96 0.57 -5.16
CA ARG A 104 4.14 1.81 -4.40
C ARG A 104 5.59 2.32 -4.48
N ALA A 105 6.55 1.43 -4.28
CA ALA A 105 7.97 1.76 -4.37
C ALA A 105 8.37 2.17 -5.80
N ASN A 106 7.98 1.37 -6.80
CA ASN A 106 8.30 1.64 -8.20
C ASN A 106 7.63 2.92 -8.72
N GLY A 107 6.37 3.17 -8.35
CA GLY A 107 5.65 4.39 -8.68
C GLY A 107 6.39 5.64 -8.19
N PHE A 108 6.83 5.62 -6.93
CA PHE A 108 7.63 6.69 -6.34
C PHE A 108 8.96 6.88 -7.08
N ILE A 109 9.74 5.80 -7.22
CA ILE A 109 11.08 5.84 -7.81
C ILE A 109 11.03 6.32 -9.26
N ASN A 110 10.11 5.78 -10.05
CA ASN A 110 9.97 6.13 -11.46
C ASN A 110 9.53 7.60 -11.66
N GLN A 111 8.63 8.08 -10.80
CA GLN A 111 8.20 9.49 -10.83
C GLN A 111 9.35 10.43 -10.48
N ILE A 112 10.15 10.11 -9.44
CA ILE A 112 11.35 10.90 -9.10
C ILE A 112 12.31 10.94 -10.28
N LYS A 113 12.65 9.78 -10.85
CA LYS A 113 13.57 9.69 -12.00
C LYS A 113 13.06 10.46 -13.21
N LYS A 114 11.77 10.44 -13.47
CA LYS A 114 11.14 11.08 -14.64
C LYS A 114 11.01 12.59 -14.47
N LYS A 115 10.54 13.07 -13.32
CA LYS A 115 10.13 14.47 -13.15
C LYS A 115 10.93 15.26 -12.12
N HIS A 116 11.62 14.62 -11.18
CA HIS A 116 12.23 15.30 -10.03
C HIS A 116 13.73 15.03 -9.92
N LYS A 117 14.47 15.29 -10.99
CA LYS A 117 15.91 14.98 -11.13
C LYS A 117 16.83 15.61 -10.07
N GLY A 118 16.36 16.62 -9.35
CA GLY A 118 17.10 17.22 -8.23
C GLY A 118 17.00 16.41 -6.91
N ILE A 119 16.08 15.43 -6.85
CA ILE A 119 15.98 14.49 -5.73
C ILE A 119 16.94 13.31 -5.97
N LYS A 120 17.82 13.06 -5.01
CA LYS A 120 18.75 11.92 -5.03
C LYS A 120 18.16 10.77 -4.23
N LEU A 121 17.87 9.67 -4.89
CA LEU A 121 17.40 8.46 -4.22
C LEU A 121 18.58 7.67 -3.65
N LEU A 122 18.47 7.27 -2.40
CA LEU A 122 19.31 6.22 -1.81
C LEU A 122 18.83 4.85 -2.30
N THR A 123 19.67 3.83 -2.13
CA THR A 123 19.28 2.43 -2.38
C THR A 123 18.05 2.09 -1.53
N THR A 124 17.00 1.61 -2.17
CA THR A 124 15.77 1.18 -1.50
C THR A 124 16.08 0.08 -0.48
N GLN A 125 15.54 0.22 0.71
CA GLN A 125 15.62 -0.76 1.78
C GLN A 125 14.26 -1.40 2.01
N TYR A 126 14.22 -2.59 2.63
CA TYR A 126 12.97 -3.31 2.85
C TYR A 126 12.84 -3.78 4.29
N ALA A 127 11.72 -3.43 4.90
CA ALA A 127 11.23 -3.99 6.16
C ALA A 127 10.10 -4.98 5.83
N GLU A 128 10.47 -6.20 5.47
CA GLU A 128 9.53 -7.22 5.00
C GLU A 128 8.38 -7.43 5.98
N GLY A 129 7.19 -7.65 5.43
CA GLY A 129 5.95 -7.74 6.21
C GLY A 129 5.47 -6.41 6.80
N GLY A 130 6.15 -5.29 6.51
CA GLY A 130 5.84 -4.00 7.11
C GLY A 130 6.25 -3.90 8.57
N ASP A 131 7.27 -4.65 8.99
CA ASP A 131 7.77 -4.67 10.37
C ASP A 131 8.29 -3.30 10.81
N ALA A 132 7.63 -2.73 11.82
CA ALA A 132 7.95 -1.39 12.31
C ALA A 132 9.31 -1.32 13.02
N LEU A 133 9.71 -2.39 13.73
CA LEU A 133 11.01 -2.45 14.40
C LEU A 133 12.14 -2.50 13.36
N LYS A 134 11.99 -3.34 12.34
CA LYS A 134 12.94 -3.41 11.23
C LYS A 134 13.04 -2.10 10.46
N ALA A 135 11.91 -1.44 10.22
CA ALA A 135 11.88 -0.11 9.60
C ALA A 135 12.58 0.94 10.47
N GLN A 136 12.41 0.90 11.80
CA GLN A 136 13.12 1.77 12.73
C GLN A 136 14.63 1.56 12.65
N GLU A 137 15.12 0.32 12.63
CA GLU A 137 16.55 0.00 12.48
C GLU A 137 17.11 0.56 11.16
N ILE A 138 16.44 0.29 10.04
CA ILE A 138 16.84 0.78 8.71
C ILE A 138 16.93 2.30 8.69
N VAL A 139 15.92 2.99 9.20
CA VAL A 139 15.87 4.45 9.19
C VAL A 139 16.91 5.04 10.14
N SER A 140 17.13 4.44 11.31
CA SER A 140 18.16 4.86 12.25
C SER A 140 19.55 4.76 11.63
N ALA A 141 19.86 3.65 10.97
CA ALA A 141 21.12 3.46 10.25
C ALA A 141 21.28 4.49 9.11
N ALA A 142 20.22 4.74 8.36
CA ALA A 142 20.23 5.71 7.27
C ALA A 142 20.49 7.14 7.76
N LEU A 143 19.90 7.55 8.89
CA LEU A 143 20.13 8.86 9.53
C LEU A 143 21.57 9.04 10.02
N VAL A 144 22.20 7.97 10.50
CA VAL A 144 23.60 7.99 10.90
C VAL A 144 24.52 8.12 9.69
N ALA A 145 24.30 7.31 8.67
CA ALA A 145 25.12 7.24 7.46
C ALA A 145 24.94 8.46 6.52
N ASN A 146 23.79 9.13 6.56
CA ASN A 146 23.45 10.23 5.65
C ASN A 146 22.97 11.46 6.44
N LYS A 147 23.87 12.26 6.93
CA LYS A 147 23.56 13.49 7.70
C LYS A 147 22.77 14.53 6.89
N ASP A 148 22.80 14.42 5.57
CA ASP A 148 22.08 15.26 4.62
C ASP A 148 20.78 14.61 4.09
N LEU A 149 20.29 13.53 4.71
CA LEU A 149 19.01 12.91 4.41
C LEU A 149 17.87 13.92 4.66
N LYS A 150 16.99 14.10 3.68
CA LYS A 150 15.92 15.12 3.73
C LYS A 150 14.52 14.51 3.70
N GLY A 151 14.37 13.30 3.20
CA GLY A 151 13.07 12.67 3.11
C GLY A 151 13.10 11.15 3.22
N ILE A 152 12.00 10.59 3.69
CA ILE A 152 11.74 9.16 3.75
C ILE A 152 10.34 8.91 3.20
N TYR A 153 10.22 7.92 2.31
CA TYR A 153 8.95 7.38 1.86
C TYR A 153 8.80 5.96 2.39
N GLY A 154 7.80 5.74 3.24
CA GLY A 154 7.39 4.44 3.73
C GLY A 154 6.20 3.91 2.96
N THR A 155 6.28 2.68 2.43
CA THR A 155 5.26 2.15 1.52
C THR A 155 4.05 1.52 2.20
N ASN A 156 4.02 1.44 3.54
CA ASN A 156 2.86 1.05 4.33
C ASN A 156 2.88 1.69 5.72
N GLU A 157 1.85 1.43 6.51
CA GLU A 157 1.70 1.98 7.86
C GLU A 157 2.82 1.56 8.80
N GLY A 158 3.14 0.26 8.89
CA GLY A 158 4.17 -0.26 9.81
C GLY A 158 5.54 0.35 9.55
N VAL A 159 5.93 0.47 8.27
CA VAL A 159 7.17 1.16 7.88
C VAL A 159 7.15 2.64 8.30
N SER A 160 6.02 3.31 8.13
CA SER A 160 5.87 4.73 8.48
C SER A 160 5.94 4.95 9.99
N ILE A 161 5.36 4.04 10.78
CA ILE A 161 5.44 4.04 12.24
C ILE A 161 6.90 3.86 12.69
N GLY A 162 7.60 2.86 12.13
CA GLY A 162 9.01 2.58 12.44
C GLY A 162 9.92 3.77 12.10
N ALA A 163 9.70 4.42 10.96
CA ALA A 163 10.42 5.65 10.59
C ALA A 163 10.18 6.78 11.61
N GLY A 164 8.94 6.96 12.05
CA GLY A 164 8.60 7.93 13.09
C GLY A 164 9.27 7.62 14.44
N GLN A 165 9.37 6.34 14.81
CA GLN A 165 10.08 5.89 16.01
C GLN A 165 11.59 6.19 15.91
N ALA A 166 12.21 5.97 14.74
CA ALA A 166 13.61 6.34 14.50
C ALA A 166 13.83 7.84 14.65
N PHE A 167 12.91 8.69 14.19
CA PHE A 167 13.00 10.14 14.36
C PHE A 167 12.93 10.56 15.84
N LYS A 168 12.04 9.94 16.62
CA LYS A 168 11.97 10.16 18.09
C LYS A 168 13.26 9.75 18.78
N ALA A 169 13.79 8.55 18.47
CA ALA A 169 15.03 8.04 19.05
C ALA A 169 16.23 8.94 18.72
N ALA A 170 16.29 9.46 17.49
CA ALA A 170 17.32 10.41 17.05
C ALA A 170 17.09 11.85 17.54
N LYS A 171 16.01 12.11 18.31
CA LYS A 171 15.61 13.45 18.80
C LYS A 171 15.54 14.50 17.70
N LEU A 172 15.09 14.12 16.51
CA LEU A 172 14.97 15.05 15.39
C LEU A 172 13.84 16.08 15.67
N LYS A 173 14.09 17.33 15.28
CA LYS A 173 13.03 18.34 15.24
C LYS A 173 11.99 17.94 14.21
N ASN A 174 10.72 18.13 14.52
CA ASN A 174 9.61 17.86 13.58
C ASN A 174 9.86 18.58 12.26
N GLY A 175 9.74 17.83 11.16
CA GLY A 175 9.96 18.34 9.82
C GLY A 175 11.41 18.51 9.37
N ALA A 176 12.41 18.20 10.19
CA ALA A 176 13.84 18.20 9.80
C ALA A 176 14.12 17.20 8.67
N VAL A 177 13.50 16.04 8.73
CA VAL A 177 13.40 15.05 7.65
C VAL A 177 11.92 14.85 7.32
N LYS A 178 11.52 14.97 6.07
CA LYS A 178 10.14 14.78 5.64
C LYS A 178 9.80 13.30 5.58
N LEU A 179 8.71 12.89 6.22
CA LEU A 179 8.21 11.53 6.20
C LEU A 179 6.85 11.52 5.48
N ILE A 180 6.80 10.87 4.33
CA ILE A 180 5.54 10.51 3.67
C ILE A 180 5.33 9.02 3.87
N GLY A 181 4.17 8.66 4.41
CA GLY A 181 3.76 7.28 4.62
C GLY A 181 2.71 6.81 3.64
N PHE A 182 2.21 5.62 3.90
CA PHE A 182 1.05 5.03 3.23
C PHE A 182 0.11 4.46 4.29
N ASP A 183 -1.17 4.36 3.98
CA ASP A 183 -2.25 3.95 4.87
C ASP A 183 -2.63 5.02 5.91
N SER A 184 -3.48 4.71 6.89
CA SER A 184 -4.11 5.74 7.75
C SER A 184 -4.59 5.24 9.11
N GLY A 185 -3.86 4.32 9.75
CA GLY A 185 -4.21 3.86 11.08
C GLY A 185 -3.90 4.89 12.19
N LYS A 186 -4.44 4.63 13.35
CA LYS A 186 -4.45 5.52 14.53
C LYS A 186 -3.09 6.15 14.87
N GLN A 187 -2.03 5.32 14.92
CA GLN A 187 -0.70 5.81 15.27
C GLN A 187 -0.14 6.77 14.20
N GLN A 188 -0.38 6.47 12.93
CA GLN A 188 0.08 7.32 11.83
C GLN A 188 -0.67 8.66 11.81
N ILE A 189 -1.98 8.65 12.06
CA ILE A 189 -2.80 9.85 12.23
C ILE A 189 -2.26 10.72 13.38
N ALA A 190 -1.95 10.12 14.53
CA ALA A 190 -1.37 10.82 15.67
C ALA A 190 0.00 11.43 15.33
N ASN A 191 0.85 10.71 14.59
CA ASN A 191 2.15 11.21 14.16
C ASN A 191 2.02 12.40 13.19
N ILE A 192 1.02 12.42 12.33
CA ILE A 192 0.73 13.55 11.42
C ILE A 192 0.20 14.75 12.21
N LYS A 193 -0.76 14.52 13.10
CA LYS A 193 -1.33 15.59 13.95
C LYS A 193 -0.25 16.27 14.82
N SER A 194 0.70 15.50 15.35
CA SER A 194 1.83 16.02 16.13
C SER A 194 2.94 16.66 15.30
N GLY A 195 2.95 16.47 13.98
CA GLY A 195 3.98 16.95 13.06
C GLY A 195 5.23 16.09 13.00
N LEU A 196 5.27 14.93 13.66
CA LEU A 196 6.34 13.95 13.55
C LEU A 196 6.42 13.35 12.14
N GLN A 197 5.27 13.08 11.53
CA GLN A 197 5.11 12.65 10.14
C GLN A 197 4.52 13.79 9.33
N THR A 198 5.02 13.99 8.10
CA THR A 198 4.61 15.13 7.26
C THR A 198 3.28 14.89 6.59
N GLY A 199 3.01 13.67 6.14
CA GLY A 199 1.77 13.26 5.49
C GLY A 199 1.81 11.80 5.09
N ALA A 200 0.73 11.33 4.47
CA ALA A 200 0.65 9.98 3.93
C ALA A 200 -0.35 9.90 2.75
N ILE A 201 -0.36 8.76 2.10
CA ILE A 201 -1.41 8.39 1.14
C ILE A 201 -2.38 7.44 1.85
N THR A 202 -3.67 7.79 1.92
CA THR A 202 -4.71 6.86 2.34
C THR A 202 -5.37 6.21 1.13
N GLN A 203 -5.81 4.99 1.29
CA GLN A 203 -6.61 4.23 0.34
C GLN A 203 -8.11 4.52 0.55
N SER A 204 -8.98 3.78 -0.13
CA SER A 204 -10.42 3.75 0.17
C SER A 204 -10.81 2.35 0.69
N PRO A 205 -10.49 2.00 1.95
CA PRO A 205 -10.75 0.66 2.47
C PRO A 205 -12.23 0.29 2.44
N MET A 206 -13.11 1.25 2.75
CA MET A 206 -14.56 1.06 2.63
C MET A 206 -14.99 0.80 1.18
N GLY A 207 -14.40 1.54 0.22
CA GLY A 207 -14.66 1.34 -1.20
C GLY A 207 -14.16 -0.02 -1.69
N ILE A 208 -12.96 -0.44 -1.28
CA ILE A 208 -12.40 -1.76 -1.61
C ILE A 208 -13.34 -2.87 -1.11
N GLY A 209 -13.71 -2.84 0.16
CA GLY A 209 -14.59 -3.83 0.75
C GLY A 209 -15.97 -3.87 0.10
N ALA A 210 -16.63 -2.71 -0.04
CA ALA A 210 -17.95 -2.61 -0.66
C ALA A 210 -17.96 -3.12 -2.10
N LYS A 211 -16.97 -2.73 -2.93
CA LYS A 211 -16.88 -3.17 -4.31
C LYS A 211 -16.57 -4.67 -4.45
N THR A 212 -15.79 -5.23 -3.54
CA THR A 212 -15.54 -6.68 -3.49
C THR A 212 -16.84 -7.45 -3.21
N VAL A 213 -17.58 -7.05 -2.17
CA VAL A 213 -18.85 -7.71 -1.81
C VAL A 213 -19.90 -7.53 -2.90
N GLU A 214 -20.05 -6.32 -3.45
CA GLU A 214 -20.97 -6.04 -4.56
C GLU A 214 -20.67 -6.93 -5.77
N ALA A 215 -19.40 -7.06 -6.15
CA ALA A 215 -18.97 -7.90 -7.27
C ALA A 215 -19.33 -9.37 -7.05
N LEU A 216 -19.02 -9.92 -5.87
CA LEU A 216 -19.30 -11.31 -5.53
C LEU A 216 -20.81 -11.60 -5.44
N VAL A 217 -21.58 -10.74 -4.75
CA VAL A 217 -23.03 -10.90 -4.61
C VAL A 217 -23.73 -10.86 -5.96
N ASN A 218 -23.37 -9.91 -6.83
CA ASN A 218 -23.94 -9.80 -8.16
C ASN A 218 -23.60 -11.02 -9.04
N TYR A 219 -22.40 -11.55 -8.93
CA TYR A 219 -22.01 -12.75 -9.65
C TYR A 219 -22.77 -13.99 -9.15
N VAL A 220 -22.85 -14.19 -7.84
CA VAL A 220 -23.54 -15.36 -7.25
C VAL A 220 -25.04 -15.34 -7.57
N ARG A 221 -25.70 -14.18 -7.36
CA ARG A 221 -27.16 -14.05 -7.53
C ARG A 221 -27.61 -13.92 -8.97
N ASN A 222 -26.90 -13.11 -9.75
CA ASN A 222 -27.38 -12.66 -11.07
C ASN A 222 -26.50 -13.17 -12.21
N LYS A 223 -25.43 -13.92 -11.92
CA LYS A 223 -24.38 -14.33 -12.88
C LYS A 223 -23.77 -13.14 -13.65
N THR A 224 -23.86 -11.95 -13.09
CA THR A 224 -23.26 -10.75 -13.68
C THR A 224 -21.76 -10.79 -13.47
N VAL A 225 -20.99 -10.88 -14.56
CA VAL A 225 -19.53 -10.86 -14.52
C VAL A 225 -19.07 -9.46 -14.08
N PRO A 226 -18.34 -9.33 -12.97
CA PRO A 226 -17.89 -8.04 -12.48
C PRO A 226 -16.78 -7.45 -13.37
N LYS A 227 -16.54 -6.15 -13.22
CA LYS A 227 -15.33 -5.55 -13.80
C LYS A 227 -14.08 -6.21 -13.22
N ASN A 228 -13.14 -6.53 -14.08
CA ASN A 228 -11.89 -7.19 -13.68
C ASN A 228 -11.00 -6.31 -12.78
N LEU A 229 -10.99 -4.99 -13.02
CA LEU A 229 -10.25 -4.02 -12.23
C LEU A 229 -11.18 -2.91 -11.77
N ILE A 230 -11.30 -2.72 -10.45
CA ILE A 230 -12.04 -1.61 -9.84
C ILE A 230 -11.05 -0.82 -9.01
N ASP A 231 -10.53 0.29 -9.57
CA ASP A 231 -9.74 1.26 -8.80
C ASP A 231 -10.67 2.06 -7.90
N THR A 232 -10.46 1.98 -6.60
CA THR A 232 -11.28 2.67 -5.58
C THR A 232 -10.73 4.03 -5.17
N GLY A 233 -9.60 4.43 -5.75
CA GLY A 233 -8.95 5.70 -5.51
C GLY A 233 -8.06 5.73 -4.27
N PHE A 234 -7.40 6.88 -4.11
CA PHE A 234 -6.49 7.19 -3.01
C PHE A 234 -6.36 8.70 -2.84
N TYR A 235 -5.95 9.15 -1.65
CA TYR A 235 -5.80 10.56 -1.33
C TYR A 235 -4.52 10.81 -0.54
N TYR A 236 -3.80 11.90 -0.87
CA TYR A 236 -2.77 12.42 0.01
C TYR A 236 -3.42 13.18 1.16
N TYR A 237 -2.99 12.92 2.38
CA TYR A 237 -3.42 13.65 3.54
C TYR A 237 -2.26 14.09 4.42
N ASP A 238 -2.44 15.22 5.07
CA ASP A 238 -1.54 15.80 6.05
C ASP A 238 -2.34 16.57 7.10
N LYS A 239 -1.65 17.29 7.97
CA LYS A 239 -2.30 18.06 9.05
C LYS A 239 -3.29 19.10 8.54
N SER A 240 -3.14 19.62 7.32
CA SER A 240 -3.98 20.69 6.79
C SER A 240 -5.33 20.21 6.26
N ASN A 241 -5.42 18.94 5.83
CA ASN A 241 -6.61 18.39 5.18
C ASN A 241 -7.16 17.10 5.80
N ILE A 242 -6.58 16.64 6.92
CA ILE A 242 -6.99 15.40 7.59
C ILE A 242 -8.46 15.41 8.05
N ALA A 243 -9.04 16.58 8.23
CA ALA A 243 -10.44 16.74 8.61
C ALA A 243 -11.40 16.91 7.40
N ASP A 244 -10.90 16.94 6.16
CA ASP A 244 -11.73 16.96 4.97
C ASP A 244 -12.61 15.70 4.93
N PRO A 245 -13.95 15.81 4.79
CA PRO A 245 -14.86 14.66 4.78
C PRO A 245 -14.48 13.56 3.79
N LYS A 246 -13.94 13.91 2.61
CA LYS A 246 -13.48 12.95 1.61
C LYS A 246 -12.27 12.14 2.08
N ILE A 247 -11.46 12.71 2.95
CA ILE A 247 -10.28 12.08 3.51
C ILE A 247 -10.65 11.36 4.80
N ALA A 248 -11.33 12.06 5.73
CA ALA A 248 -11.71 11.53 7.03
C ALA A 248 -12.51 10.21 6.93
N GLY A 249 -13.40 10.10 5.93
CA GLY A 249 -14.16 8.87 5.66
C GLY A 249 -13.31 7.66 5.17
N ASN A 250 -12.04 7.89 4.83
CA ASN A 250 -11.09 6.84 4.41
C ASN A 250 -9.98 6.60 5.45
N LEU A 251 -9.99 7.34 6.57
CA LEU A 251 -9.09 7.10 7.68
C LEU A 251 -9.71 6.04 8.60
N TYR A 252 -8.88 5.18 9.16
CA TYR A 252 -9.33 4.15 10.10
C TYR A 252 -8.55 4.25 11.42
N GLU A 253 -9.26 4.09 12.55
CA GLU A 253 -8.72 4.21 13.90
C GLU A 253 -8.74 2.87 14.65
#